data_dbb13032ef32741210a2f8c03a4fca6f
#
_entry.id   dbb13032ef32741210a2f8c03a4fca6f
#
_cell.length_a   1.000
_cell.length_b   1.000
_cell.length_c   1.000
_cell.angle_alpha   90.00
_cell.angle_beta   90.00
_cell.angle_gamma   90.00
#
_symmetry.space_group_name_H-M   'P 1'
#
loop_
_entity.id
_entity.type
_entity.pdbx_description
1 polymer ?
#
loop_
_entity_poly.entity_id
_entity_poly.type
_entity_poly.pdbx_seq_one_letter_code
_entity_poly.pdbx_strand_id
1 'polypeptide(L)'
;DCNSRFVFDETAMNAVERQFLKKYFRENIYPCLQPVTISSNKMIDPRNGLTVFVVTKDDDQTYMNYVEIPKNLPRFIISPNKKYVIPIEVFVMYNLDYLFKGVKIVSSSVFRILRSAEVYVQPDSVKDQYELIEKTLKEREKSWITMLEVAGKKEQIDLLKTIIPITNDTIVLACKPYEFIALGDLKKIPDEIFSEEERTKALVPTNPFPNDTKILDYIRSGDRLVFHPYESYRDTFVRFIEEAADNADVISIKITLYRVANKSRIIDALIKAAENGKQVTVLVELKARFDEGHNMQISRILKEAGVRLVYGAPELKTHAKLCLVTAMQNGKTTIYSHIGTGNYNESNAKIYTDYSYFTADQVIGYDLTRFFNLLTSTQ
;
A
#
# COMPACT_ATOMS: atom_id res chain seq x y z
N ASP A 1 6.33 -16.76 23.30
CA ASP A 1 6.96 -17.45 22.15
C ASP A 1 6.08 -17.36 20.90
N CYS A 2 6.25 -16.29 20.11
CA CYS A 2 5.54 -16.17 18.82
C CYS A 2 5.83 -17.35 17.87
N ASN A 3 6.98 -17.97 17.97
CA ASN A 3 7.37 -19.11 17.13
C ASN A 3 6.50 -20.36 17.28
N SER A 4 5.82 -20.55 18.40
CA SER A 4 4.98 -21.74 18.64
C SER A 4 3.60 -21.68 17.96
N ARG A 5 3.20 -20.52 17.44
CA ARG A 5 1.89 -20.32 16.80
C ARG A 5 1.93 -20.41 15.27
N PHE A 6 3.10 -20.17 14.67
CA PHE A 6 3.26 -20.38 13.25
C PHE A 6 3.43 -21.85 12.94
N VAL A 7 2.60 -22.36 12.05
CA VAL A 7 2.64 -23.75 11.62
C VAL A 7 3.22 -23.82 10.21
N PHE A 8 4.35 -24.49 10.10
CA PHE A 8 5.06 -24.79 8.84
C PHE A 8 5.04 -26.29 8.52
N ASP A 9 4.41 -27.10 9.38
CA ASP A 9 4.22 -28.54 9.23
C ASP A 9 2.82 -28.95 9.73
N GLU A 10 2.05 -29.64 8.89
CA GLU A 10 0.68 -30.08 9.22
C GLU A 10 0.62 -31.11 10.38
N THR A 11 1.74 -31.73 10.75
CA THR A 11 1.81 -32.67 11.86
C THR A 11 1.49 -32.03 13.21
N ALA A 12 1.64 -30.70 13.33
CA ALA A 12 1.28 -29.95 14.53
C ALA A 12 -0.22 -29.90 14.81
N MET A 13 -1.07 -30.26 13.83
CA MET A 13 -2.53 -30.14 13.91
C MET A 13 -3.21 -31.50 14.12
N ASN A 14 -4.31 -31.50 14.84
CA ASN A 14 -5.12 -32.71 15.03
C ASN A 14 -5.98 -33.02 13.79
N ALA A 15 -6.62 -34.20 13.77
CA ALA A 15 -7.41 -34.68 12.62
C ALA A 15 -8.62 -33.76 12.27
N VAL A 16 -9.28 -33.20 13.30
CA VAL A 16 -10.45 -32.32 13.13
C VAL A 16 -10.02 -31.00 12.48
N GLU A 17 -8.93 -30.42 12.96
CA GLU A 17 -8.36 -29.19 12.40
C GLU A 17 -7.95 -29.40 10.95
N ARG A 18 -7.26 -30.50 10.63
CA ARG A 18 -6.88 -30.82 9.26
C ARG A 18 -8.09 -30.99 8.33
N GLN A 19 -9.17 -31.64 8.81
CA GLN A 19 -10.38 -31.82 8.03
C GLN A 19 -11.06 -30.46 7.73
N PHE A 20 -11.15 -29.58 8.74
CA PHE A 20 -11.68 -28.23 8.54
C PHE A 20 -10.85 -27.44 7.53
N LEU A 21 -9.54 -27.45 7.66
CA LEU A 21 -8.63 -26.73 6.79
C LEU A 21 -8.66 -27.27 5.35
N LYS A 22 -8.78 -28.58 5.14
CA LYS A 22 -9.00 -29.16 3.81
C LYS A 22 -10.32 -28.70 3.18
N LYS A 23 -11.39 -28.61 3.98
CA LYS A 23 -12.66 -28.04 3.51
C LYS A 23 -12.52 -26.57 3.14
N TYR A 24 -11.89 -25.77 4.02
CA TYR A 24 -11.64 -24.34 3.78
C TYR A 24 -10.79 -24.10 2.52
N PHE A 25 -9.74 -24.89 2.32
CA PHE A 25 -8.92 -24.84 1.12
C PHE A 25 -9.78 -25.02 -0.15
N ARG A 26 -10.56 -26.08 -0.18
CA ARG A 26 -11.39 -26.44 -1.34
C ARG A 26 -12.41 -25.34 -1.69
N GLU A 27 -13.02 -24.74 -0.69
CA GLU A 27 -14.10 -23.78 -0.86
C GLU A 27 -13.61 -22.36 -1.13
N ASN A 28 -12.46 -21.95 -0.54
CA ASN A 28 -12.04 -20.55 -0.52
C ASN A 28 -10.72 -20.27 -1.23
N ILE A 29 -9.81 -21.24 -1.31
CA ILE A 29 -8.45 -21.03 -1.85
C ILE A 29 -8.30 -21.69 -3.22
N TYR A 30 -8.68 -22.96 -3.34
CA TYR A 30 -8.56 -23.75 -4.57
C TYR A 30 -9.17 -23.04 -5.81
N PRO A 31 -10.37 -22.43 -5.75
CA PRO A 31 -10.97 -21.74 -6.91
C PRO A 31 -10.16 -20.54 -7.41
N CYS A 32 -9.25 -20.02 -6.58
CA CYS A 32 -8.40 -18.88 -6.91
C CYS A 32 -7.03 -19.28 -7.49
N LEU A 33 -6.71 -20.57 -7.49
CA LEU A 33 -5.40 -21.07 -7.90
C LEU A 33 -5.48 -21.72 -9.29
N GLN A 34 -4.48 -21.42 -10.11
CA GLN A 34 -4.35 -22.00 -11.44
C GLN A 34 -2.96 -22.64 -11.62
N PRO A 35 -2.85 -23.96 -11.58
CA PRO A 35 -1.62 -24.66 -11.95
C PRO A 35 -1.30 -24.46 -13.42
N VAL A 36 -0.03 -24.21 -13.71
CA VAL A 36 0.49 -24.05 -15.08
C VAL A 36 1.63 -25.03 -15.28
N THR A 37 1.53 -25.89 -16.30
CA THR A 37 2.61 -26.78 -16.69
C THR A 37 3.57 -26.03 -17.61
N ILE A 38 4.86 -26.15 -17.33
CA ILE A 38 5.93 -25.51 -18.09
C ILE A 38 6.30 -26.39 -19.25
N SER A 39 6.12 -25.88 -20.49
CA SER A 39 6.52 -26.57 -21.69
C SER A 39 8.05 -26.73 -21.76
N SER A 40 8.54 -27.83 -22.28
CA SER A 40 9.96 -28.08 -22.48
C SER A 40 10.62 -26.90 -23.19
N ASN A 41 11.75 -26.41 -22.63
CA ASN A 41 12.53 -25.28 -23.14
C ASN A 41 11.86 -23.90 -23.09
N LYS A 42 10.76 -23.73 -22.33
CA LYS A 42 10.13 -22.42 -22.15
C LYS A 42 10.53 -21.81 -20.81
N MET A 43 11.03 -20.58 -20.87
CA MET A 43 11.20 -19.77 -19.66
C MET A 43 9.85 -19.28 -19.17
N ILE A 44 9.70 -19.21 -17.84
CA ILE A 44 8.55 -18.62 -17.20
C ILE A 44 8.86 -17.17 -16.81
N ASP A 45 7.86 -16.33 -16.82
CA ASP A 45 7.94 -14.94 -16.39
C ASP A 45 6.93 -14.70 -15.24
N PRO A 46 7.22 -15.22 -14.03
CA PRO A 46 6.31 -15.13 -12.90
C PRO A 46 6.15 -13.69 -12.45
N ARG A 47 4.99 -13.37 -11.92
CA ARG A 47 4.74 -12.04 -11.34
C ARG A 47 5.49 -11.86 -10.02
N ASN A 48 5.69 -10.61 -9.62
CA ASN A 48 6.17 -10.30 -8.27
C ASN A 48 5.17 -10.83 -7.22
N GLY A 49 5.56 -11.84 -6.46
CA GLY A 49 4.71 -12.49 -5.47
C GLY A 49 5.22 -13.88 -5.10
N LEU A 50 4.47 -14.55 -4.26
CA LEU A 50 4.75 -15.93 -3.87
C LEU A 50 4.26 -16.88 -4.95
N THR A 51 5.10 -17.83 -5.31
CA THR A 51 4.80 -18.87 -6.30
C THR A 51 5.24 -20.22 -5.77
N VAL A 52 4.40 -21.24 -5.92
CA VAL A 52 4.75 -22.62 -5.60
C VAL A 52 5.22 -23.31 -6.87
N PHE A 53 6.43 -23.84 -6.85
CA PHE A 53 7.01 -24.68 -7.90
C PHE A 53 6.80 -26.15 -7.54
N VAL A 54 6.33 -26.94 -8.48
CA VAL A 54 5.98 -28.35 -8.27
C VAL A 54 6.53 -29.20 -9.39
N VAL A 55 7.29 -30.21 -9.04
CA VAL A 55 7.72 -31.26 -9.97
C VAL A 55 6.80 -32.45 -9.81
N THR A 56 6.13 -32.83 -10.88
CA THR A 56 5.22 -33.98 -10.90
C THR A 56 5.75 -35.07 -11.86
N LYS A 57 5.34 -36.32 -11.61
CA LYS A 57 5.63 -37.44 -12.46
C LYS A 57 4.31 -38.12 -12.82
N ASP A 58 4.09 -38.32 -14.14
CA ASP A 58 2.99 -39.06 -14.69
C ASP A 58 3.59 -40.17 -15.58
N ASP A 59 3.31 -41.41 -15.23
CA ASP A 59 4.03 -42.57 -15.73
C ASP A 59 5.55 -42.40 -15.64
N ASP A 60 6.25 -42.35 -16.78
CA ASP A 60 7.69 -42.16 -16.85
C ASP A 60 8.12 -40.72 -17.16
N GLN A 61 7.16 -39.80 -17.37
CA GLN A 61 7.47 -38.42 -17.71
C GLN A 61 7.41 -37.49 -16.48
N THR A 62 8.40 -36.63 -16.42
CA THR A 62 8.50 -35.60 -15.36
C THR A 62 8.09 -34.26 -15.92
N TYR A 63 7.22 -33.55 -15.18
CA TYR A 63 6.71 -32.25 -15.55
C TYR A 63 7.08 -31.21 -14.49
N MET A 64 7.44 -30.02 -14.94
CA MET A 64 7.60 -28.85 -14.10
C MET A 64 6.33 -28.02 -14.15
N ASN A 65 5.85 -27.63 -12.98
CA ASN A 65 4.63 -26.83 -12.85
C ASN A 65 4.87 -25.68 -11.88
N TYR A 66 4.06 -24.64 -12.01
CA TYR A 66 4.02 -23.58 -10.99
C TYR A 66 2.59 -23.13 -10.72
N VAL A 67 2.39 -22.58 -9.52
CA VAL A 67 1.12 -22.02 -9.06
C VAL A 67 1.41 -20.67 -8.44
N GLU A 68 0.99 -19.58 -9.11
CA GLU A 68 1.06 -18.24 -8.54
C GLU A 68 0.02 -18.09 -7.43
N ILE A 69 0.41 -17.52 -6.30
CA ILE A 69 -0.50 -17.23 -5.19
C ILE A 69 -1.03 -15.80 -5.35
N PRO A 70 -2.32 -15.61 -5.62
CA PRO A 70 -2.92 -14.29 -5.77
C PRO A 70 -2.73 -13.41 -4.53
N LYS A 71 -2.35 -12.13 -4.72
CA LYS A 71 -2.08 -11.18 -3.63
C LYS A 71 -3.31 -10.80 -2.80
N ASN A 72 -4.49 -11.02 -3.32
CA ASN A 72 -5.77 -10.77 -2.66
C ASN A 72 -6.23 -11.90 -1.74
N LEU A 73 -5.56 -13.04 -1.76
CA LEU A 73 -5.81 -14.10 -0.77
C LEU A 73 -5.31 -13.67 0.63
N PRO A 74 -5.93 -14.20 1.70
CA PRO A 74 -5.44 -13.98 3.06
C PRO A 74 -3.98 -14.38 3.19
N ARG A 75 -3.14 -13.50 3.78
CA ARG A 75 -1.71 -13.81 4.00
C ARG A 75 -1.50 -14.98 4.94
N PHE A 76 -2.42 -15.13 5.90
CA PHE A 76 -2.43 -16.18 6.90
C PHE A 76 -3.79 -16.85 6.98
N ILE A 77 -3.77 -18.15 7.15
CA ILE A 77 -4.94 -18.96 7.47
C ILE A 77 -4.91 -19.27 8.96
N ILE A 78 -6.02 -19.06 9.63
CA ILE A 78 -6.14 -19.27 11.07
C ILE A 78 -6.83 -20.59 11.32
N SER A 79 -6.28 -21.41 12.25
CA SER A 79 -6.93 -22.65 12.67
C SER A 79 -8.27 -22.37 13.39
N PRO A 80 -9.23 -23.31 13.37
CA PRO A 80 -10.56 -23.11 13.98
C PRO A 80 -10.51 -22.75 15.46
N ASN A 81 -9.57 -23.31 16.19
CA ASN A 81 -9.36 -23.05 17.61
C ASN A 81 -8.53 -21.78 17.88
N LYS A 82 -8.19 -21.01 16.83
CA LYS A 82 -7.37 -19.79 16.89
C LYS A 82 -5.98 -19.98 17.50
N LYS A 83 -5.49 -21.22 17.54
CA LYS A 83 -4.20 -21.56 18.14
C LYS A 83 -3.05 -21.37 17.15
N TYR A 84 -3.29 -21.64 15.86
CA TYR A 84 -2.27 -21.69 14.83
C TYR A 84 -2.49 -20.68 13.71
N VAL A 85 -1.40 -20.15 13.21
CA VAL A 85 -1.29 -19.21 12.08
C VAL A 85 -0.52 -19.92 10.98
N ILE A 86 -1.13 -20.13 9.83
CA ILE A 86 -0.54 -20.86 8.70
C ILE A 86 -0.30 -19.86 7.56
N PRO A 87 0.95 -19.63 7.12
CA PRO A 87 1.23 -18.82 5.94
C PRO A 87 0.56 -19.42 4.70
N ILE A 88 0.05 -18.58 3.82
CA ILE A 88 -0.71 -19.01 2.65
C ILE A 88 0.10 -19.95 1.72
N GLU A 89 1.39 -19.71 1.55
CA GLU A 89 2.28 -20.54 0.75
C GLU A 89 2.42 -21.96 1.34
N VAL A 90 2.52 -22.06 2.66
CA VAL A 90 2.57 -23.33 3.38
C VAL A 90 1.23 -24.04 3.25
N PHE A 91 0.13 -23.29 3.37
CA PHE A 91 -1.22 -23.84 3.24
C PHE A 91 -1.50 -24.40 1.85
N VAL A 92 -1.01 -23.70 0.79
CA VAL A 92 -1.10 -24.20 -0.59
C VAL A 92 -0.25 -25.48 -0.76
N MET A 93 0.97 -25.50 -0.22
CA MET A 93 1.84 -26.69 -0.28
C MET A 93 1.24 -27.93 0.38
N TYR A 94 0.51 -27.79 1.48
CA TYR A 94 -0.17 -28.94 2.12
C TYR A 94 -1.32 -29.50 1.31
N ASN A 95 -1.85 -28.77 0.34
CA ASN A 95 -3.01 -29.16 -0.44
C ASN A 95 -2.70 -29.33 -1.92
N LEU A 96 -1.43 -29.56 -2.27
CA LEU A 96 -1.01 -29.77 -3.68
C LEU A 96 -1.64 -31.01 -4.31
N ASP A 97 -1.96 -32.03 -3.54
CA ASP A 97 -2.70 -33.22 -3.97
C ASP A 97 -4.08 -32.88 -4.55
N TYR A 98 -4.67 -31.79 -4.12
CA TYR A 98 -5.91 -31.26 -4.68
C TYR A 98 -5.72 -30.63 -6.06
N LEU A 99 -4.59 -29.95 -6.25
CA LEU A 99 -4.25 -29.25 -7.50
C LEU A 99 -3.75 -30.21 -8.57
N PHE A 100 -3.04 -31.28 -8.16
CA PHE A 100 -2.38 -32.26 -9.02
C PHE A 100 -2.95 -33.66 -8.84
N LYS A 101 -4.28 -33.78 -8.99
CA LYS A 101 -4.97 -35.06 -8.85
C LYS A 101 -4.51 -36.09 -9.88
N GLY A 102 -4.21 -37.29 -9.41
CA GLY A 102 -3.89 -38.43 -10.24
C GLY A 102 -2.42 -38.51 -10.71
N VAL A 103 -1.60 -37.49 -10.36
CA VAL A 103 -0.16 -37.49 -10.68
C VAL A 103 0.68 -37.51 -9.42
N LYS A 104 1.85 -38.09 -9.46
CA LYS A 104 2.77 -38.18 -8.35
C LYS A 104 3.53 -36.85 -8.17
N ILE A 105 3.41 -36.21 -7.03
CA ILE A 105 4.25 -35.06 -6.66
C ILE A 105 5.62 -35.59 -6.26
N VAL A 106 6.67 -35.21 -6.99
CA VAL A 106 8.06 -35.59 -6.73
C VAL A 106 8.71 -34.64 -5.74
N SER A 107 8.52 -33.33 -5.97
CA SER A 107 9.03 -32.29 -5.08
C SER A 107 8.25 -30.99 -5.25
N SER A 108 8.28 -30.17 -4.21
CA SER A 108 7.70 -28.82 -4.25
C SER A 108 8.57 -27.84 -3.49
N SER A 109 8.53 -26.58 -3.89
CA SER A 109 9.21 -25.47 -3.22
C SER A 109 8.42 -24.18 -3.41
N VAL A 110 8.65 -23.23 -2.53
CA VAL A 110 8.12 -21.87 -2.68
C VAL A 110 9.24 -20.98 -3.16
N PHE A 111 8.95 -20.10 -4.09
CA PHE A 111 9.87 -19.05 -4.49
C PHE A 111 9.19 -17.70 -4.62
N ARG A 112 10.00 -16.66 -4.57
CA ARG A 112 9.60 -15.28 -4.84
C ARG A 112 10.66 -14.60 -5.67
N ILE A 113 10.24 -13.83 -6.65
CA ILE A 113 11.12 -12.94 -7.40
C ILE A 113 10.91 -11.50 -6.98
N LEU A 114 11.98 -10.71 -7.02
CA LEU A 114 11.94 -9.26 -6.94
C LEU A 114 12.52 -8.70 -8.23
N ARG A 115 11.82 -7.73 -8.82
CA ARG A 115 12.24 -7.05 -10.04
C ARG A 115 12.78 -5.66 -9.73
N SER A 116 13.63 -5.16 -10.59
CA SER A 116 14.14 -3.79 -10.48
C SER A 116 12.97 -2.80 -10.46
N ALA A 117 13.01 -1.89 -9.50
CA ALA A 117 12.10 -0.75 -9.47
C ALA A 117 12.62 0.41 -10.35
N GLU A 118 13.87 0.32 -10.82
CA GLU A 118 14.53 1.33 -11.64
C GLU A 118 14.34 0.97 -13.11
N VAL A 119 13.43 1.67 -13.76
CA VAL A 119 13.19 1.58 -15.19
C VAL A 119 13.31 2.97 -15.77
N TYR A 120 14.11 3.10 -16.81
CA TYR A 120 14.24 4.34 -17.54
C TYR A 120 13.32 4.31 -18.76
N VAL A 121 12.37 5.25 -18.80
CA VAL A 121 11.53 5.51 -19.96
C VAL A 121 11.95 6.87 -20.52
N GLN A 122 12.25 6.93 -21.83
CA GLN A 122 12.67 8.16 -22.46
C GLN A 122 11.52 9.19 -22.45
N PRO A 123 11.74 10.40 -21.89
CA PRO A 123 10.71 11.45 -21.80
C PRO A 123 10.19 11.89 -23.18
N ASP A 124 11.06 11.91 -24.17
CA ASP A 124 10.74 12.37 -25.55
C ASP A 124 9.72 11.49 -26.28
N SER A 125 9.44 10.28 -25.76
CA SER A 125 8.48 9.35 -26.34
C SER A 125 7.06 9.52 -25.82
N VAL A 126 6.79 10.48 -24.94
CA VAL A 126 5.52 10.62 -24.19
C VAL A 126 5.06 12.08 -24.19
N LYS A 127 3.75 12.27 -24.37
CA LYS A 127 3.14 13.60 -24.52
C LYS A 127 2.97 14.35 -23.19
N ASP A 128 2.88 13.61 -22.06
CA ASP A 128 2.75 14.21 -20.73
C ASP A 128 3.35 13.31 -19.63
N GLN A 129 3.46 13.86 -18.41
CA GLN A 129 4.01 13.15 -17.24
C GLN A 129 3.14 11.95 -16.81
N TYR A 130 1.85 12.01 -17.04
CA TYR A 130 0.93 10.96 -16.67
C TYR A 130 1.18 9.69 -17.51
N GLU A 131 1.28 9.87 -18.83
CA GLU A 131 1.60 8.80 -19.78
C GLU A 131 2.99 8.20 -19.49
N LEU A 132 3.97 9.04 -19.14
CA LEU A 132 5.31 8.60 -18.75
C LEU A 132 5.26 7.65 -17.53
N ILE A 133 4.50 7.99 -16.50
CA ILE A 133 4.38 7.17 -15.30
C ILE A 133 3.65 5.87 -15.61
N GLU A 134 2.55 5.91 -16.36
CA GLU A 134 1.82 4.71 -16.76
C GLU A 134 2.72 3.74 -17.52
N LYS A 135 3.51 4.23 -18.45
CA LYS A 135 4.49 3.44 -19.20
C LYS A 135 5.57 2.87 -18.29
N THR A 136 6.10 3.71 -17.38
CA THR A 136 7.10 3.25 -16.40
C THR A 136 6.58 2.13 -15.51
N LEU A 137 5.32 2.21 -15.05
CA LEU A 137 4.71 1.16 -14.24
C LEU A 137 4.57 -0.14 -15.01
N LYS A 138 4.14 -0.08 -16.28
CA LYS A 138 4.05 -1.26 -17.15
C LYS A 138 5.42 -1.89 -17.42
N GLU A 139 6.45 -1.08 -17.63
CA GLU A 139 7.81 -1.58 -17.85
C GLU A 139 8.44 -2.16 -16.58
N ARG A 140 8.09 -1.66 -15.39
CA ARG A 140 8.53 -2.27 -14.12
C ARG A 140 8.04 -3.70 -13.93
N GLU A 141 6.86 -4.04 -14.42
CA GLU A 141 6.35 -5.41 -14.35
C GLU A 141 7.17 -6.40 -15.16
N LYS A 142 7.89 -5.91 -16.16
CA LYS A 142 8.75 -6.69 -17.08
C LYS A 142 10.25 -6.47 -16.86
N SER A 143 10.61 -5.64 -15.86
CA SER A 143 12.01 -5.32 -15.59
C SER A 143 12.80 -6.55 -15.16
N TRP A 144 14.13 -6.49 -15.28
CA TRP A 144 15.00 -7.60 -14.92
C TRP A 144 14.86 -8.02 -13.44
N ILE A 145 15.08 -9.31 -13.19
CA ILE A 145 14.95 -9.90 -11.85
C ILE A 145 16.23 -9.62 -11.07
N THR A 146 16.09 -8.87 -9.98
CA THR A 146 17.21 -8.53 -9.08
C THR A 146 17.47 -9.61 -8.04
N MET A 147 16.41 -10.34 -7.63
CA MET A 147 16.51 -11.35 -6.59
C MET A 147 15.54 -12.51 -6.87
N LEU A 148 16.02 -13.72 -6.63
CA LEU A 148 15.26 -14.96 -6.59
C LEU A 148 15.45 -15.58 -5.20
N GLU A 149 14.39 -15.64 -4.40
CA GLU A 149 14.36 -16.30 -3.10
C GLU A 149 13.66 -17.64 -3.24
N VAL A 150 14.23 -18.72 -2.71
CA VAL A 150 13.68 -20.07 -2.84
C VAL A 150 13.71 -20.80 -1.50
N ALA A 151 12.55 -21.24 -1.00
CA ALA A 151 12.46 -22.20 0.09
C ALA A 151 12.37 -23.61 -0.49
N GLY A 152 13.50 -24.23 -0.72
CA GLY A 152 13.62 -25.55 -1.36
C GLY A 152 15.01 -26.13 -1.24
N LYS A 153 15.17 -27.36 -1.73
CA LYS A 153 16.46 -28.02 -1.82
C LYS A 153 17.28 -27.47 -2.98
N LYS A 154 18.59 -27.75 -2.97
CA LYS A 154 19.52 -27.27 -4.01
C LYS A 154 19.07 -27.65 -5.42
N GLU A 155 18.59 -28.87 -5.61
CA GLU A 155 18.11 -29.37 -6.91
C GLU A 155 16.95 -28.54 -7.45
N GLN A 156 16.04 -28.07 -6.58
CA GLN A 156 14.91 -27.22 -6.97
C GLN A 156 15.38 -25.81 -7.32
N ILE A 157 16.36 -25.28 -6.59
CA ILE A 157 16.98 -23.99 -6.91
C ILE A 157 17.65 -24.05 -8.28
N ASP A 158 18.39 -25.12 -8.56
CA ASP A 158 19.09 -25.30 -9.83
C ASP A 158 18.08 -25.46 -10.99
N LEU A 159 16.96 -26.17 -10.81
CA LEU A 159 15.89 -26.24 -11.79
C LEU A 159 15.26 -24.86 -12.05
N LEU A 160 14.92 -24.10 -11.00
CA LEU A 160 14.34 -22.77 -11.15
C LEU A 160 15.26 -21.81 -11.94
N LYS A 161 16.59 -21.90 -11.73
CA LYS A 161 17.55 -21.12 -12.49
C LYS A 161 17.53 -21.41 -14.00
N THR A 162 17.10 -22.60 -14.42
CA THR A 162 17.02 -22.94 -15.83
C THR A 162 15.76 -22.43 -16.52
N ILE A 163 14.73 -22.10 -15.77
CA ILE A 163 13.41 -21.74 -16.30
C ILE A 163 13.01 -20.28 -16.01
N ILE A 164 13.68 -19.61 -15.05
CA ILE A 164 13.44 -18.19 -14.75
C ILE A 164 14.52 -17.35 -15.46
N PRO A 165 14.17 -16.23 -16.14
CA PRO A 165 15.12 -15.39 -16.86
C PRO A 165 15.97 -14.56 -15.88
N ILE A 166 16.90 -15.23 -15.20
CA ILE A 166 17.88 -14.59 -14.31
C ILE A 166 19.15 -14.22 -15.07
N THR A 167 19.87 -13.23 -14.57
CA THR A 167 21.17 -12.78 -15.07
C THR A 167 22.26 -13.06 -14.04
N ASN A 168 23.52 -12.79 -14.41
CA ASN A 168 24.64 -12.91 -13.46
C ASN A 168 24.52 -11.93 -12.26
N ASP A 169 23.79 -10.84 -12.43
CA ASP A 169 23.55 -9.84 -11.38
C ASP A 169 22.36 -10.19 -10.48
N THR A 170 21.62 -11.26 -10.80
CA THR A 170 20.51 -11.72 -9.97
C THR A 170 21.01 -12.39 -8.71
N ILE A 171 20.63 -11.85 -7.55
CA ILE A 171 20.93 -12.48 -6.25
C ILE A 171 20.00 -13.68 -6.07
N VAL A 172 20.57 -14.88 -5.88
CA VAL A 172 19.81 -16.09 -5.57
C VAL A 172 19.99 -16.46 -4.11
N LEU A 173 18.91 -16.47 -3.35
CA LEU A 173 18.90 -16.78 -1.92
C LEU A 173 18.14 -18.09 -1.65
N ALA A 174 18.81 -19.01 -0.95
CA ALA A 174 18.14 -20.15 -0.35
C ALA A 174 17.51 -19.68 0.98
N CYS A 175 16.19 -19.82 1.08
CA CYS A 175 15.40 -19.33 2.20
C CYS A 175 14.74 -20.49 2.95
N LYS A 176 14.28 -20.22 4.18
CA LYS A 176 13.31 -21.05 4.88
C LYS A 176 11.90 -20.51 4.67
N PRO A 177 10.85 -21.32 4.79
CA PRO A 177 9.48 -20.87 4.53
C PRO A 177 9.05 -19.63 5.34
N TYR A 178 9.52 -19.49 6.58
CA TYR A 178 9.19 -18.34 7.42
C TYR A 178 9.85 -17.02 6.98
N GLU A 179 10.91 -17.07 6.18
CA GLU A 179 11.62 -15.87 5.70
C GLU A 179 10.85 -15.13 4.60
N PHE A 180 9.80 -15.73 4.06
CA PHE A 180 8.85 -15.04 3.18
C PHE A 180 7.86 -14.13 3.94
N ILE A 181 7.79 -14.24 5.26
CA ILE A 181 6.91 -13.41 6.09
C ILE A 181 7.61 -12.06 6.33
N ALA A 182 7.10 -11.02 5.70
CA ALA A 182 7.57 -9.67 5.99
C ALA A 182 7.03 -9.15 7.32
N LEU A 183 7.78 -8.30 8.01
CA LEU A 183 7.32 -7.66 9.25
C LEU A 183 5.95 -6.97 9.08
N GLY A 184 5.71 -6.37 7.91
CA GLY A 184 4.42 -5.77 7.57
C GLY A 184 3.26 -6.76 7.48
N ASP A 185 3.54 -8.05 7.23
CA ASP A 185 2.50 -9.09 7.19
C ASP A 185 1.97 -9.42 8.58
N LEU A 186 2.77 -9.25 9.63
CA LEU A 186 2.36 -9.53 11.01
C LEU A 186 1.12 -8.73 11.42
N LYS A 187 0.91 -7.55 10.85
CA LYS A 187 -0.31 -6.73 11.04
C LYS A 187 -1.58 -7.39 10.50
N LYS A 188 -1.45 -8.41 9.66
CA LYS A 188 -2.58 -9.15 9.07
C LYS A 188 -3.01 -10.34 9.94
N ILE A 189 -2.30 -10.60 11.04
CA ILE A 189 -2.70 -11.60 12.04
C ILE A 189 -3.80 -10.98 12.89
N PRO A 190 -4.97 -11.64 13.00
CA PRO A 190 -6.06 -11.13 13.82
C PRO A 190 -5.65 -11.04 15.30
N ASP A 191 -6.05 -9.96 15.98
CA ASP A 191 -5.77 -9.75 17.41
C ASP A 191 -6.27 -10.90 18.30
N GLU A 192 -7.30 -11.60 17.85
CA GLU A 192 -7.92 -12.73 18.55
C GLU A 192 -6.99 -13.94 18.75
N ILE A 193 -5.87 -13.99 18.02
CA ILE A 193 -4.81 -15.01 18.17
C ILE A 193 -4.01 -14.76 19.45
N PHE A 194 -3.96 -13.53 19.91
CA PHE A 194 -3.18 -13.11 21.06
C PHE A 194 -4.05 -13.09 22.32
N SER A 195 -3.49 -13.48 23.47
CA SER A 195 -4.15 -13.28 24.76
C SER A 195 -4.25 -11.78 25.07
N GLU A 196 -5.12 -11.41 26.02
CA GLU A 196 -5.24 -10.00 26.44
C GLU A 196 -3.92 -9.46 27.00
N GLU A 197 -3.13 -10.30 27.63
CA GLU A 197 -1.82 -9.94 28.19
C GLU A 197 -0.76 -9.70 27.12
N GLU A 198 -0.86 -10.39 25.97
CA GLU A 198 0.05 -10.23 24.82
C GLU A 198 -0.32 -9.04 23.93
N ARG A 199 -1.55 -8.52 24.07
CA ARG A 199 -2.00 -7.39 23.28
C ARG A 199 -1.42 -6.10 23.84
N THR A 200 -0.63 -5.43 23.05
CA THR A 200 -0.24 -4.04 23.36
C THR A 200 -1.50 -3.17 23.35
N LYS A 201 -1.74 -2.42 24.42
CA LYS A 201 -2.83 -1.44 24.44
C LYS A 201 -2.62 -0.46 23.29
N ALA A 202 -3.60 -0.38 22.42
CA ALA A 202 -3.55 0.57 21.32
C ALA A 202 -3.49 2.00 21.88
N LEU A 203 -2.64 2.82 21.29
CA LEU A 203 -2.63 4.25 21.59
C LEU A 203 -4.01 4.84 21.25
N VAL A 204 -4.65 5.44 22.24
CA VAL A 204 -5.87 6.23 22.05
C VAL A 204 -5.47 7.70 21.97
N PRO A 205 -5.49 8.31 20.77
CA PRO A 205 -5.12 9.72 20.64
C PRO A 205 -6.09 10.63 21.39
N THR A 206 -5.56 11.67 22.00
CA THR A 206 -6.37 12.72 22.61
C THR A 206 -6.85 13.70 21.54
N ASN A 207 -8.02 14.32 21.75
CA ASN A 207 -8.46 15.44 20.91
C ASN A 207 -8.04 16.77 21.55
N PRO A 208 -7.05 17.49 20.97
CA PRO A 208 -6.62 18.78 21.52
C PRO A 208 -7.54 19.94 21.13
N PHE A 209 -8.49 19.73 20.21
CA PHE A 209 -9.40 20.77 19.72
C PHE A 209 -10.79 20.62 20.34
N PRO A 210 -11.41 21.72 20.80
CA PRO A 210 -12.77 21.67 21.36
C PRO A 210 -13.79 21.12 20.34
N ASN A 211 -14.71 20.27 20.81
CA ASN A 211 -15.73 19.69 19.94
C ASN A 211 -16.89 20.65 19.64
N ASP A 212 -17.12 21.61 20.51
CA ASP A 212 -18.20 22.59 20.48
C ASP A 212 -17.84 23.89 19.72
N THR A 213 -16.60 24.02 19.28
CA THR A 213 -16.09 25.20 18.59
C THR A 213 -15.74 24.85 17.13
N LYS A 214 -16.15 25.71 16.19
CA LYS A 214 -15.72 25.57 14.79
C LYS A 214 -14.20 25.68 14.69
N ILE A 215 -13.59 24.80 13.93
CA ILE A 215 -12.12 24.68 13.90
C ILE A 215 -11.44 25.95 13.35
N LEU A 216 -12.03 26.62 12.36
CA LEU A 216 -11.51 27.85 11.81
C LEU A 216 -11.53 28.99 12.85
N ASP A 217 -12.59 29.07 13.67
CA ASP A 217 -12.67 30.06 14.74
C ASP A 217 -11.65 29.77 15.83
N TYR A 218 -11.43 28.49 16.15
CA TYR A 218 -10.42 28.07 17.11
C TYR A 218 -9.00 28.41 16.66
N ILE A 219 -8.69 28.20 15.38
CA ILE A 219 -7.38 28.56 14.79
C ILE A 219 -7.22 30.08 14.74
N ARG A 220 -8.30 30.82 14.44
CA ARG A 220 -8.25 32.30 14.42
C ARG A 220 -7.98 32.90 15.80
N SER A 221 -8.34 32.21 16.87
CA SER A 221 -8.09 32.68 18.25
C SER A 221 -6.62 32.54 18.69
N GLY A 222 -5.80 31.86 17.91
CA GLY A 222 -4.36 31.68 18.15
C GLY A 222 -3.82 30.42 17.46
N ASP A 223 -2.52 30.34 17.35
CA ASP A 223 -1.82 29.25 16.73
C ASP A 223 -1.98 27.95 17.51
N ARG A 224 -1.95 26.82 16.78
CA ARG A 224 -2.08 25.49 17.35
C ARG A 224 -0.99 24.57 16.82
N LEU A 225 -0.26 23.94 17.73
CA LEU A 225 0.71 22.89 17.41
C LEU A 225 0.16 21.56 17.94
N VAL A 226 0.11 20.57 17.06
CA VAL A 226 -0.43 19.23 17.35
C VAL A 226 0.65 18.19 17.12
N PHE A 227 0.76 17.23 18.03
CA PHE A 227 1.78 16.16 17.99
C PHE A 227 1.14 14.80 17.73
N HIS A 228 1.27 14.30 16.52
CA HIS A 228 0.78 12.97 16.13
C HIS A 228 1.78 11.87 16.50
N PRO A 229 1.34 10.63 16.76
CA PRO A 229 -0.03 10.14 16.82
C PRO A 229 -0.72 10.32 18.18
N TYR A 230 -0.07 10.98 19.14
CA TYR A 230 -0.56 11.14 20.51
C TYR A 230 -1.80 12.04 20.57
N GLU A 231 -1.84 13.02 19.66
CA GLU A 231 -3.01 13.86 19.42
C GLU A 231 -3.66 13.49 18.08
N SER A 232 -4.99 13.48 18.05
CA SER A 232 -5.79 12.92 16.98
C SER A 232 -5.66 13.68 15.66
N TYR A 233 -5.09 13.05 14.64
CA TYR A 233 -5.08 13.57 13.27
C TYR A 233 -6.50 13.70 12.70
N ARG A 234 -7.38 12.79 13.10
CA ARG A 234 -8.79 12.77 12.70
C ARG A 234 -9.55 14.01 13.20
N ASP A 235 -9.38 14.35 14.47
CA ASP A 235 -10.12 15.43 15.13
C ASP A 235 -9.46 16.81 14.93
N THR A 236 -8.29 16.83 14.31
CA THR A 236 -7.54 18.04 13.97
C THR A 236 -7.52 18.27 12.46
N PHE A 237 -6.55 17.72 11.73
CA PHE A 237 -6.38 18.03 10.30
C PHE A 237 -7.54 17.54 9.43
N VAL A 238 -8.04 16.31 9.65
CA VAL A 238 -9.17 15.80 8.84
C VAL A 238 -10.41 16.64 9.08
N ARG A 239 -10.71 16.95 10.34
CA ARG A 239 -11.81 17.85 10.71
C ARG A 239 -11.62 19.26 10.11
N PHE A 240 -10.41 19.79 10.07
CA PHE A 240 -10.10 21.08 9.45
C PHE A 240 -10.51 21.12 7.98
N ILE A 241 -10.19 20.10 7.21
CA ILE A 241 -10.56 20.01 5.79
C ILE A 241 -12.06 19.76 5.61
N GLU A 242 -12.67 18.91 6.42
CA GLU A 242 -14.11 18.60 6.36
C GLU A 242 -14.95 19.85 6.68
N GLU A 243 -14.62 20.57 7.76
CA GLU A 243 -15.32 21.82 8.09
C GLU A 243 -15.07 22.91 7.05
N ALA A 244 -13.86 22.98 6.46
CA ALA A 244 -13.58 23.92 5.38
C ALA A 244 -14.41 23.59 4.12
N ALA A 245 -14.63 22.32 3.81
CA ALA A 245 -15.45 21.92 2.69
C ALA A 245 -16.93 22.34 2.85
N ASP A 246 -17.44 22.33 4.07
CA ASP A 246 -18.83 22.67 4.39
C ASP A 246 -19.08 24.15 4.69
N ASN A 247 -18.05 24.89 5.09
CA ASN A 247 -18.20 26.28 5.50
C ASN A 247 -18.47 27.19 4.29
N ALA A 248 -19.61 27.87 4.28
CA ALA A 248 -20.02 28.76 3.19
C ALA A 248 -19.06 29.95 2.97
N ASP A 249 -18.36 30.41 4.02
CA ASP A 249 -17.41 31.52 3.93
C ASP A 249 -16.10 31.10 3.22
N VAL A 250 -15.81 29.80 3.14
CA VAL A 250 -14.59 29.28 2.49
C VAL A 250 -14.76 29.35 0.97
N ILE A 251 -13.85 30.05 0.32
CA ILE A 251 -13.86 30.26 -1.13
C ILE A 251 -12.82 29.41 -1.88
N SER A 252 -11.71 29.04 -1.21
CA SER A 252 -10.70 28.18 -1.84
C SER A 252 -9.95 27.32 -0.85
N ILE A 253 -9.48 26.16 -1.37
CA ILE A 253 -8.59 25.22 -0.67
C ILE A 253 -7.43 24.89 -1.60
N LYS A 254 -6.20 25.06 -1.13
CA LYS A 254 -4.98 24.62 -1.84
C LYS A 254 -4.21 23.64 -0.95
N ILE A 255 -3.80 22.50 -1.50
CA ILE A 255 -3.11 21.46 -0.74
C ILE A 255 -2.05 20.74 -1.58
N THR A 256 -0.97 20.30 -0.92
CA THR A 256 0.03 19.41 -1.53
C THR A 256 -0.25 17.98 -1.13
N LEU A 257 -0.26 17.04 -2.07
CA LEU A 257 -0.44 15.61 -1.80
C LEU A 257 0.78 14.83 -2.30
N TYR A 258 1.40 14.05 -1.41
CA TYR A 258 2.54 13.19 -1.72
C TYR A 258 2.17 11.71 -1.65
N ARG A 259 1.59 11.28 -0.56
CA ARG A 259 1.06 9.92 -0.33
C ARG A 259 -0.29 10.03 0.33
N VAL A 260 -1.27 9.38 -0.25
CA VAL A 260 -2.66 9.43 0.22
C VAL A 260 -3.10 8.04 0.69
N ALA A 261 -3.98 7.96 1.67
CA ALA A 261 -4.55 6.69 2.13
C ALA A 261 -5.53 6.13 1.08
N ASN A 262 -5.67 4.80 1.01
CA ASN A 262 -6.56 4.13 0.04
C ASN A 262 -8.05 4.52 0.18
N LYS A 263 -8.45 4.89 1.39
CA LYS A 263 -9.80 5.44 1.68
C LYS A 263 -9.57 6.69 2.50
N SER A 264 -9.41 7.81 1.82
CA SER A 264 -9.03 9.07 2.44
C SER A 264 -10.21 10.01 2.56
N ARG A 265 -10.56 10.35 3.80
CA ARG A 265 -11.55 11.39 4.10
C ARG A 265 -11.10 12.78 3.66
N ILE A 266 -9.78 12.98 3.54
CA ILE A 266 -9.21 14.22 2.99
C ILE A 266 -9.61 14.36 1.52
N ILE A 267 -9.51 13.26 0.73
CA ILE A 267 -9.93 13.26 -0.66
C ILE A 267 -11.44 13.49 -0.78
N ASP A 268 -12.24 12.81 0.03
CA ASP A 268 -13.70 12.98 0.06
C ASP A 268 -14.08 14.44 0.38
N ALA A 269 -13.38 15.08 1.32
CA ALA A 269 -13.60 16.47 1.68
C ALA A 269 -13.20 17.44 0.56
N LEU A 270 -12.11 17.18 -0.17
CA LEU A 270 -11.69 18.00 -1.31
C LEU A 270 -12.68 17.90 -2.47
N ILE A 271 -13.21 16.71 -2.75
CA ILE A 271 -14.28 16.50 -3.73
C ILE A 271 -15.52 17.29 -3.33
N LYS A 272 -15.99 17.11 -2.08
CA LYS A 272 -17.14 17.83 -1.54
C LYS A 272 -16.96 19.36 -1.60
N ALA A 273 -15.74 19.85 -1.32
CA ALA A 273 -15.45 21.27 -1.46
C ALA A 273 -15.62 21.78 -2.90
N ALA A 274 -15.16 21.00 -3.88
CA ALA A 274 -15.32 21.34 -5.30
C ALA A 274 -16.80 21.29 -5.72
N GLU A 275 -17.53 20.28 -5.32
CA GLU A 275 -18.99 20.16 -5.54
C GLU A 275 -19.79 21.31 -4.89
N ASN A 276 -19.32 21.82 -3.74
CA ASN A 276 -19.87 23.01 -3.08
C ASN A 276 -19.43 24.33 -3.77
N GLY A 277 -18.81 24.27 -4.94
CA GLY A 277 -18.44 25.45 -5.75
C GLY A 277 -17.16 26.16 -5.29
N LYS A 278 -16.37 25.60 -4.37
CA LYS A 278 -15.10 26.18 -3.93
C LYS A 278 -14.00 25.94 -4.95
N GLN A 279 -13.04 26.87 -5.03
CA GLN A 279 -11.85 26.69 -5.84
C GLN A 279 -10.88 25.73 -5.13
N VAL A 280 -10.82 24.50 -5.57
CA VAL A 280 -9.91 23.48 -5.00
C VAL A 280 -8.74 23.28 -5.94
N THR A 281 -7.52 23.50 -5.44
CA THR A 281 -6.26 23.23 -6.15
C THR A 281 -5.45 22.22 -5.38
N VAL A 282 -5.11 21.12 -6.02
CA VAL A 282 -4.31 20.04 -5.44
C VAL A 282 -3.04 19.89 -6.25
N LEU A 283 -1.90 20.05 -5.58
CA LEU A 283 -0.61 19.69 -6.14
C LEU A 283 -0.31 18.24 -5.78
N VAL A 284 -0.24 17.38 -6.78
CA VAL A 284 0.02 15.96 -6.63
C VAL A 284 1.45 15.64 -7.04
N GLU A 285 2.22 15.01 -6.13
CA GLU A 285 3.52 14.44 -6.46
C GLU A 285 3.35 13.05 -7.08
N LEU A 286 3.40 12.98 -8.40
CA LEU A 286 3.22 11.73 -9.15
C LEU A 286 4.38 10.75 -8.96
N LYS A 287 5.58 11.24 -8.64
CA LYS A 287 6.80 10.43 -8.45
C LYS A 287 6.97 9.92 -7.02
N ALA A 288 5.88 9.85 -6.24
CA ALA A 288 5.90 9.22 -4.92
C ALA A 288 6.20 7.71 -5.08
N ARG A 289 7.44 7.32 -4.79
CA ARG A 289 7.96 5.96 -5.05
C ARG A 289 7.07 4.89 -4.43
N PHE A 290 6.61 3.94 -5.23
CA PHE A 290 5.67 2.84 -4.92
C PHE A 290 4.18 3.23 -4.74
N ASP A 291 3.84 4.53 -4.82
CA ASP A 291 2.45 5.02 -4.75
C ASP A 291 2.01 5.67 -6.07
N GLU A 292 2.82 5.59 -7.13
CA GLU A 292 2.57 6.26 -8.40
C GLU A 292 1.21 5.87 -9.00
N GLY A 293 0.90 4.57 -9.04
CA GLY A 293 -0.38 4.08 -9.58
C GLY A 293 -1.59 4.55 -8.77
N HIS A 294 -1.44 4.58 -7.43
CA HIS A 294 -2.49 5.08 -6.54
C HIS A 294 -2.70 6.59 -6.71
N ASN A 295 -1.61 7.36 -6.76
CA ASN A 295 -1.69 8.81 -6.97
C ASN A 295 -2.30 9.15 -8.34
N MET A 296 -2.05 8.34 -9.38
CA MET A 296 -2.71 8.47 -10.67
C MET A 296 -4.22 8.25 -10.59
N GLN A 297 -4.67 7.23 -9.87
CA GLN A 297 -6.09 6.95 -9.66
C GLN A 297 -6.78 8.10 -8.91
N ILE A 298 -6.17 8.57 -7.82
CA ILE A 298 -6.68 9.72 -7.05
C ILE A 298 -6.75 10.97 -7.91
N SER A 299 -5.71 11.23 -8.72
CA SER A 299 -5.71 12.37 -9.66
C SER A 299 -6.90 12.32 -10.62
N ARG A 300 -7.24 11.14 -11.15
CA ARG A 300 -8.41 10.99 -12.04
C ARG A 300 -9.71 11.34 -11.31
N ILE A 301 -9.91 10.78 -10.11
CA ILE A 301 -11.11 11.02 -9.30
C ILE A 301 -11.26 12.51 -8.97
N LEU A 302 -10.19 13.17 -8.53
CA LEU A 302 -10.20 14.60 -8.22
C LEU A 302 -10.49 15.45 -9.47
N LYS A 303 -9.93 15.10 -10.62
CA LYS A 303 -10.19 15.80 -11.89
C LYS A 303 -11.63 15.68 -12.34
N GLU A 304 -12.23 14.50 -12.22
CA GLU A 304 -13.64 14.25 -12.52
C GLU A 304 -14.58 15.07 -11.63
N ALA A 305 -14.18 15.33 -10.38
CA ALA A 305 -14.91 16.18 -9.43
C ALA A 305 -14.68 17.69 -9.66
N GLY A 306 -13.93 18.11 -10.70
CA GLY A 306 -13.69 19.52 -11.00
C GLY A 306 -12.56 20.17 -10.19
N VAL A 307 -11.74 19.39 -9.48
CA VAL A 307 -10.57 19.87 -8.76
C VAL A 307 -9.46 20.24 -9.76
N ARG A 308 -8.85 21.41 -9.56
CA ARG A 308 -7.67 21.82 -10.33
C ARG A 308 -6.44 21.05 -9.86
N LEU A 309 -5.90 20.20 -10.73
CA LEU A 309 -4.68 19.46 -10.45
C LEU A 309 -3.46 20.19 -10.99
N VAL A 310 -2.40 20.18 -10.20
CA VAL A 310 -1.08 20.65 -10.54
C VAL A 310 -0.10 19.53 -10.26
N TYR A 311 0.78 19.24 -11.18
CA TYR A 311 1.83 18.25 -10.99
C TYR A 311 3.15 18.95 -10.69
N GLY A 312 3.98 18.37 -9.86
CA GLY A 312 5.30 18.91 -9.54
C GLY A 312 6.21 19.03 -10.77
N ALA A 313 7.22 19.87 -10.70
CA ALA A 313 8.21 20.00 -11.78
C ALA A 313 8.90 18.65 -12.06
N PRO A 314 9.18 18.30 -13.35
CA PRO A 314 9.74 16.99 -13.72
C PRO A 314 11.04 16.63 -13.01
N GLU A 315 11.88 17.60 -12.72
CA GLU A 315 13.21 17.43 -12.13
C GLU A 315 13.25 17.57 -10.61
N LEU A 316 12.16 18.04 -10.01
CA LEU A 316 12.06 18.31 -8.57
C LEU A 316 10.98 17.43 -7.94
N LYS A 317 11.13 17.12 -6.65
CA LYS A 317 10.09 16.47 -5.84
C LYS A 317 9.50 17.49 -4.87
N THR A 318 8.19 17.65 -4.94
CA THR A 318 7.48 18.46 -3.95
C THR A 318 7.26 17.67 -2.68
N HIS A 319 8.09 17.93 -1.67
CA HIS A 319 8.00 17.22 -0.38
C HIS A 319 7.33 18.06 0.72
N ALA A 320 6.89 19.27 0.43
CA ALA A 320 6.17 20.14 1.36
C ALA A 320 4.80 19.55 1.72
N LYS A 321 4.37 19.73 2.98
CA LYS A 321 3.04 19.36 3.46
C LYS A 321 2.35 20.65 3.90
N LEU A 322 1.65 21.25 2.95
CA LEU A 322 1.03 22.55 3.07
C LEU A 322 -0.44 22.49 2.67
N CYS A 323 -1.29 23.09 3.48
CA CYS A 323 -2.68 23.31 3.13
C CYS A 323 -3.08 24.73 3.47
N LEU A 324 -3.74 25.41 2.53
CA LEU A 324 -4.31 26.73 2.68
C LEU A 324 -5.81 26.68 2.49
N VAL A 325 -6.54 27.26 3.44
CA VAL A 325 -7.97 27.50 3.35
C VAL A 325 -8.19 29.01 3.36
N THR A 326 -8.80 29.54 2.31
CA THR A 326 -9.13 30.97 2.23
C THR A 326 -10.61 31.16 2.44
N ALA A 327 -10.97 31.97 3.44
CA ALA A 327 -12.34 32.34 3.73
C ALA A 327 -12.56 33.83 3.55
N MET A 328 -13.78 34.21 3.16
CA MET A 328 -14.20 35.61 3.07
C MET A 328 -15.36 35.86 4.00
N GLN A 329 -15.15 36.68 5.01
CA GLN A 329 -16.16 37.05 6.00
C GLN A 329 -16.30 38.58 6.06
N ASN A 330 -17.50 39.09 5.90
CA ASN A 330 -17.78 40.54 5.94
C ASN A 330 -16.85 41.37 5.03
N GLY A 331 -16.55 40.85 3.82
CA GLY A 331 -15.67 41.52 2.85
C GLY A 331 -14.17 41.47 3.18
N LYS A 332 -13.77 40.75 4.24
CA LYS A 332 -12.37 40.53 4.60
C LYS A 332 -11.94 39.11 4.34
N THR A 333 -10.79 38.96 3.71
CA THR A 333 -10.16 37.67 3.45
C THR A 333 -9.33 37.23 4.66
N THR A 334 -9.53 36.00 5.11
CA THR A 334 -8.69 35.36 6.12
C THR A 334 -8.10 34.08 5.52
N ILE A 335 -6.80 33.89 5.68
CA ILE A 335 -6.07 32.70 5.21
C ILE A 335 -5.74 31.87 6.43
N TYR A 336 -6.20 30.63 6.42
CA TYR A 336 -5.86 29.62 7.42
C TYR A 336 -4.83 28.68 6.81
N SER A 337 -3.71 28.53 7.50
CA SER A 337 -2.58 27.75 7.03
C SER A 337 -2.38 26.51 7.90
N HIS A 338 -2.14 25.39 7.26
CA HIS A 338 -1.62 24.19 7.92
C HIS A 338 -0.26 23.85 7.31
N ILE A 339 0.73 23.64 8.19
CA ILE A 339 2.09 23.22 7.85
C ILE A 339 2.38 21.95 8.63
N GLY A 340 2.69 20.86 7.92
CA GLY A 340 2.95 19.56 8.53
C GLY A 340 4.36 19.04 8.25
N THR A 341 4.88 18.21 9.16
CA THR A 341 6.07 17.37 8.90
C THR A 341 5.67 16.07 8.22
N GLY A 342 4.49 15.52 8.53
CA GLY A 342 3.94 14.29 8.03
C GLY A 342 3.09 14.45 6.76
N ASN A 343 3.05 13.40 5.94
CA ASN A 343 2.19 13.37 4.75
C ASN A 343 0.70 13.42 5.14
N TYR A 344 -0.12 13.98 4.25
CA TYR A 344 -1.59 13.96 4.37
C TYR A 344 -2.15 12.55 4.12
N ASN A 345 -1.91 11.66 5.10
CA ASN A 345 -2.27 10.26 5.03
C ASN A 345 -2.70 9.76 6.40
N GLU A 346 -3.99 9.46 6.55
CA GLU A 346 -4.62 9.08 7.82
C GLU A 346 -4.06 7.78 8.40
N SER A 347 -3.57 6.88 7.54
CA SER A 347 -2.96 5.62 7.99
C SER A 347 -1.55 5.85 8.54
N ASN A 348 -0.77 6.71 7.88
CA ASN A 348 0.58 7.06 8.32
C ASN A 348 0.56 7.86 9.63
N ALA A 349 -0.40 8.78 9.77
CA ALA A 349 -0.55 9.62 10.96
C ALA A 349 -0.86 8.83 12.25
N LYS A 350 -1.21 7.54 12.14
CA LYS A 350 -1.39 6.63 13.30
C LYS A 350 -0.08 5.97 13.76
N ILE A 351 0.98 6.06 12.96
CA ILE A 351 2.21 5.28 13.15
C ILE A 351 3.42 6.20 13.32
N TYR A 352 3.51 7.25 12.49
CA TYR A 352 4.62 8.18 12.50
C TYR A 352 4.41 9.30 13.51
N THR A 353 5.51 9.76 14.10
CA THR A 353 5.52 10.95 14.96
C THR A 353 5.76 12.17 14.09
N ASP A 354 4.74 13.02 14.02
CA ASP A 354 4.76 14.22 13.19
C ASP A 354 4.13 15.40 13.89
N TYR A 355 4.45 16.61 13.44
CA TYR A 355 3.83 17.84 13.89
C TYR A 355 2.89 18.40 12.83
N SER A 356 1.78 18.99 13.30
CA SER A 356 0.85 19.79 12.52
C SER A 356 0.73 21.17 13.16
N TYR A 357 1.08 22.20 12.42
CA TYR A 357 0.95 23.59 12.83
C TYR A 357 -0.19 24.26 12.09
N PHE A 358 -1.13 24.82 12.83
CA PHE A 358 -2.28 25.56 12.30
C PHE A 358 -2.19 27.00 12.73
N THR A 359 -2.36 27.92 11.78
CA THR A 359 -2.31 29.36 12.05
C THR A 359 -3.22 30.14 11.12
N ALA A 360 -3.71 31.26 11.61
CA ALA A 360 -4.38 32.31 10.83
C ALA A 360 -3.50 33.55 10.65
N ASP A 361 -2.19 33.44 10.89
CA ASP A 361 -1.24 34.51 10.63
C ASP A 361 -1.20 34.83 9.14
N GLN A 362 -1.47 36.10 8.79
CA GLN A 362 -1.61 36.52 7.40
C GLN A 362 -0.27 36.60 6.68
N VAL A 363 0.84 36.84 7.38
CA VAL A 363 2.18 36.88 6.76
C VAL A 363 2.53 35.49 6.27
N ILE A 364 2.36 34.48 7.13
CA ILE A 364 2.55 33.08 6.77
C ILE A 364 1.59 32.70 5.64
N GLY A 365 0.32 33.09 5.72
CA GLY A 365 -0.68 32.83 4.69
C GLY A 365 -0.30 33.39 3.33
N TYR A 366 0.23 34.61 3.29
CA TYR A 366 0.71 35.21 2.04
C TYR A 366 1.96 34.52 1.49
N ASP A 367 2.91 34.13 2.33
CA ASP A 367 4.09 33.42 1.88
C ASP A 367 3.74 32.04 1.27
N LEU A 368 2.84 31.31 1.91
CA LEU A 368 2.35 30.06 1.36
C LEU A 368 1.52 30.24 0.08
N THR A 369 0.78 31.34 -0.03
CA THR A 369 0.07 31.69 -1.26
C THR A 369 1.06 31.93 -2.41
N ARG A 370 2.16 32.64 -2.17
CA ARG A 370 3.24 32.86 -3.14
C ARG A 370 3.88 31.54 -3.54
N PHE A 371 4.12 30.65 -2.59
CA PHE A 371 4.64 29.30 -2.86
C PHE A 371 3.73 28.52 -3.83
N PHE A 372 2.43 28.45 -3.54
CA PHE A 372 1.48 27.78 -4.44
C PHE A 372 1.42 28.45 -5.81
N ASN A 373 1.44 29.78 -5.89
CA ASN A 373 1.43 30.50 -7.16
C ASN A 373 2.69 30.21 -7.99
N LEU A 374 3.87 30.12 -7.34
CA LEU A 374 5.11 29.76 -8.02
C LEU A 374 5.01 28.35 -8.62
N LEU A 375 4.53 27.39 -7.86
CA LEU A 375 4.39 26.00 -8.35
C LEU A 375 3.34 25.85 -9.45
N THR A 376 2.33 26.71 -9.49
CA THR A 376 1.28 26.68 -10.52
C THR A 376 1.61 27.49 -11.77
N SER A 377 2.58 28.41 -11.70
CA SER A 377 2.97 29.26 -12.84
C SER A 377 4.06 28.65 -13.74
N THR A 378 4.69 27.57 -13.31
CA THR A 378 5.74 26.87 -14.04
C THR A 378 5.22 25.74 -14.95
N GLN A 379 3.91 25.67 -15.16
CA GLN A 379 3.26 24.67 -16.02
C GLN A 379 2.66 25.28 -17.28
#